data_9a623f4af62d3aedfd00c43273830d2f
#
_entry.id   9a623f4af62d3aedfd00c43273830d2f
#
_cell.length_a   1.000
_cell.length_b   1.000
_cell.length_c   1.000
_cell.angle_alpha   90.00
_cell.angle_beta   90.00
_cell.angle_gamma   90.00
#
_symmetry.space_group_name_H-M   'P 1'
#
loop_
_entity.id
_entity.type
_entity.pdbx_description
1 polymer ?
#
loop_
_entity_poly.entity_id
_entity_poly.type
_entity_poly.pdbx_seq_one_letter_code
_entity_poly.pdbx_strand_id
1 'polypeptide(L)'
;LLKVRKMNKTDAYKKAIDELNRVGLADHKDKYPAQLSGGQKQRVGIARALAMDPLLILFDEPTSALDPELIGEVLAVMQALAKDGMTMICVTHEMGFAKSVANEVIFMEKGKIIEQGLPEELFSNAKNPRTREFLSKISQLYGETGHK
;
A
#
# COMPACT_ATOMS: atom_id res chain seq x y z
N LEU A 1 -13.50 -2.66 -16.91
CA LEU A 1 -13.10 -3.71 -17.85
C LEU A 1 -13.94 -3.67 -19.12
N LEU A 2 -15.26 -3.85 -19.06
CA LEU A 2 -16.12 -3.91 -20.25
C LEU A 2 -16.03 -2.65 -21.13
N LYS A 3 -16.17 -1.46 -20.54
CA LYS A 3 -16.18 -0.19 -21.27
C LYS A 3 -14.79 0.30 -21.66
N VAL A 4 -13.84 0.28 -20.72
CA VAL A 4 -12.50 0.88 -20.90
C VAL A 4 -11.55 -0.07 -21.62
N ARG A 5 -11.48 -1.33 -21.17
CA ARG A 5 -10.62 -2.36 -21.77
C ARG A 5 -11.29 -3.10 -22.93
N LYS A 6 -12.57 -2.83 -23.21
CA LYS A 6 -13.38 -3.48 -24.26
C LYS A 6 -13.34 -5.01 -24.19
N MET A 7 -13.18 -5.58 -22.99
CA MET A 7 -13.19 -7.02 -22.78
C MET A 7 -14.60 -7.57 -22.97
N ASN A 8 -14.74 -8.81 -23.43
CA ASN A 8 -16.02 -9.49 -23.39
C ASN A 8 -16.43 -9.78 -21.94
N LYS A 9 -17.71 -10.12 -21.72
CA LYS A 9 -18.28 -10.26 -20.36
C LYS A 9 -17.63 -11.40 -19.57
N THR A 10 -17.32 -12.52 -20.23
CA THR A 10 -16.73 -13.71 -19.60
C THR A 10 -15.32 -13.43 -19.12
N ASP A 11 -14.48 -12.84 -19.97
CA ASP A 11 -13.09 -12.51 -19.62
C ASP A 11 -13.03 -11.41 -18.55
N ALA A 12 -13.90 -10.40 -18.65
CA ALA A 12 -13.99 -9.36 -17.63
C ALA A 12 -14.38 -9.92 -16.26
N TYR A 13 -15.31 -10.88 -16.22
CA TYR A 13 -15.72 -11.55 -14.99
C TYR A 13 -14.57 -12.37 -14.41
N LYS A 14 -13.93 -13.20 -15.24
CA LYS A 14 -12.77 -14.02 -14.83
C LYS A 14 -11.68 -13.11 -14.22
N LYS A 15 -11.29 -12.05 -14.94
CA LYS A 15 -10.30 -11.09 -14.47
C LYS A 15 -10.68 -10.48 -13.12
N ALA A 16 -11.94 -10.09 -12.94
CA ALA A 16 -12.41 -9.52 -11.67
C ALA A 16 -12.28 -10.53 -10.51
N ILE A 17 -12.60 -11.79 -10.75
CA ILE A 17 -12.44 -12.86 -9.74
C ILE A 17 -10.97 -13.11 -9.44
N ASP A 18 -10.11 -13.16 -10.45
CA ASP A 18 -8.67 -13.37 -10.27
C ASP A 18 -8.07 -12.25 -9.40
N GLU A 19 -8.44 -10.99 -9.63
CA GLU A 19 -7.94 -9.89 -8.81
C GLU A 19 -8.55 -9.85 -7.40
N LEU A 20 -9.80 -10.28 -7.21
CA LEU A 20 -10.36 -10.47 -5.88
C LEU A 20 -9.62 -11.58 -5.11
N ASN A 21 -9.23 -12.67 -5.78
CA ASN A 21 -8.41 -13.73 -5.18
C ASN A 21 -7.06 -13.18 -4.71
N ARG A 22 -6.39 -12.37 -5.54
CA ARG A 22 -5.08 -11.76 -5.20
C ARG A 22 -5.11 -10.91 -3.93
N VAL A 23 -6.25 -10.28 -3.64
CA VAL A 23 -6.42 -9.47 -2.42
C VAL A 23 -7.14 -10.22 -1.28
N GLY A 24 -7.34 -11.54 -1.42
CA GLY A 24 -7.96 -12.39 -0.38
C GLY A 24 -9.45 -12.14 -0.19
N LEU A 25 -10.19 -11.78 -1.25
CA LEU A 25 -11.62 -11.43 -1.18
C LEU A 25 -12.48 -12.29 -2.13
N ALA A 26 -12.04 -13.47 -2.52
CA ALA A 26 -12.80 -14.36 -3.40
C ALA A 26 -14.23 -14.63 -2.91
N ASP A 27 -14.37 -14.91 -1.61
CA ASP A 27 -15.65 -15.26 -0.98
C ASP A 27 -16.58 -14.04 -0.80
N HIS A 28 -16.10 -12.85 -1.17
CA HIS A 28 -16.83 -11.60 -1.03
C HIS A 28 -17.33 -11.05 -2.37
N LYS A 29 -17.18 -11.81 -3.46
CA LYS A 29 -17.50 -11.38 -4.83
C LYS A 29 -18.93 -10.90 -5.04
N ASP A 30 -19.88 -11.44 -4.27
CA ASP A 30 -21.30 -11.13 -4.37
C ASP A 30 -21.77 -10.10 -3.32
N LYS A 31 -20.85 -9.59 -2.48
CA LYS A 31 -21.18 -8.57 -1.47
C LYS A 31 -21.21 -7.17 -2.04
N TYR A 32 -22.17 -6.39 -1.56
CA TYR A 32 -22.22 -4.95 -1.82
C TYR A 32 -21.21 -4.19 -0.93
N PRO A 33 -20.74 -3.01 -1.34
CA PRO A 33 -19.78 -2.21 -0.56
C PRO A 33 -20.23 -1.92 0.88
N ALA A 34 -21.52 -1.77 1.11
CA ALA A 34 -22.08 -1.55 2.46
C ALA A 34 -21.88 -2.74 3.41
N GLN A 35 -21.65 -3.94 2.87
CA GLN A 35 -21.48 -5.18 3.61
C GLN A 35 -20.00 -5.51 3.88
N LEU A 36 -19.08 -4.64 3.47
CA LEU A 36 -17.64 -4.81 3.59
C LEU A 36 -17.09 -3.96 4.72
N SER A 37 -16.10 -4.48 5.45
CA SER A 37 -15.28 -3.70 6.39
C SER A 37 -14.46 -2.63 5.68
N GLY A 38 -13.87 -1.69 6.44
CA GLY A 38 -12.97 -0.68 5.90
C GLY A 38 -11.79 -1.30 5.14
N GLY A 39 -11.10 -2.27 5.75
CA GLY A 39 -9.98 -2.99 5.13
C GLY A 39 -10.40 -3.79 3.89
N GLN A 40 -11.58 -4.41 3.90
CA GLN A 40 -12.13 -5.10 2.73
C GLN A 40 -12.41 -4.12 1.58
N LYS A 41 -13.01 -2.97 1.87
CA LYS A 41 -13.24 -1.90 0.85
C LYS A 41 -11.94 -1.43 0.24
N GLN A 42 -10.91 -1.23 1.06
CA GLN A 42 -9.58 -0.82 0.60
C GLN A 42 -8.97 -1.88 -0.32
N ARG A 43 -9.02 -3.15 0.07
CA ARG A 43 -8.54 -4.27 -0.76
C ARG A 43 -9.33 -4.42 -2.08
N VAL A 44 -10.63 -4.17 -2.08
CA VAL A 44 -11.42 -4.07 -3.33
C VAL A 44 -10.93 -2.92 -4.19
N GLY A 45 -10.59 -1.77 -3.60
CA GLY A 45 -9.97 -0.65 -4.31
C GLY A 45 -8.67 -1.05 -5.02
N ILE A 46 -7.81 -1.79 -4.34
CA ILE A 46 -6.57 -2.35 -4.90
C ILE A 46 -6.88 -3.32 -6.05
N ALA A 47 -7.80 -4.28 -5.86
CA ALA A 47 -8.20 -5.22 -6.90
C ALA A 47 -8.74 -4.52 -8.16
N ARG A 48 -9.50 -3.42 -7.99
CA ARG A 48 -9.98 -2.60 -9.11
C ARG A 48 -8.84 -1.95 -9.89
N ALA A 49 -7.81 -1.46 -9.20
CA ALA A 49 -6.62 -0.90 -9.84
C ALA A 49 -5.87 -1.98 -10.62
N LEU A 50 -5.63 -3.13 -10.00
CA LEU A 50 -4.95 -4.28 -10.61
C LEU A 50 -5.68 -4.82 -11.86
N ALA A 51 -7.01 -4.84 -11.85
CA ALA A 51 -7.82 -5.30 -12.96
C ALA A 51 -7.59 -4.50 -14.26
N MET A 52 -7.02 -3.30 -14.16
CA MET A 52 -6.65 -2.47 -15.32
C MET A 52 -5.28 -2.80 -15.90
N ASP A 53 -4.58 -3.82 -15.40
CA ASP A 53 -3.19 -4.19 -15.76
C ASP A 53 -2.26 -2.96 -15.77
N PRO A 54 -2.12 -2.26 -14.65
CA PRO A 54 -1.33 -1.04 -14.59
C PRO A 54 0.17 -1.37 -14.63
N LEU A 55 0.96 -0.49 -15.24
CA LEU A 55 2.42 -0.55 -15.16
C LEU A 55 2.95 0.00 -13.83
N LEU A 56 2.17 0.85 -13.16
CA LEU A 56 2.50 1.52 -11.92
C LEU A 56 1.23 1.74 -11.11
N ILE A 57 1.29 1.53 -9.80
CA ILE A 57 0.21 1.88 -8.86
C ILE A 57 0.68 2.99 -7.92
N LEU A 58 -0.16 4.01 -7.76
CA LEU A 58 0.05 5.08 -6.79
C LEU A 58 -0.85 4.83 -5.57
N PHE A 59 -0.25 4.74 -4.40
CA PHE A 59 -0.96 4.66 -3.13
C PHE A 59 -0.76 5.97 -2.36
N ASP A 60 -1.87 6.60 -2.01
CA ASP A 60 -1.86 7.83 -1.21
C ASP A 60 -2.53 7.53 0.13
N GLU A 61 -1.71 7.33 1.16
CA GLU A 61 -2.10 6.98 2.53
C GLU A 61 -3.18 5.87 2.61
N PRO A 62 -2.92 4.67 2.07
CA PRO A 62 -3.94 3.63 1.89
C PRO A 62 -4.53 3.10 3.21
N THR A 63 -3.93 3.41 4.35
CA THR A 63 -4.33 2.93 5.68
C THR A 63 -4.87 4.01 6.60
N SER A 64 -4.79 5.29 6.23
CA SER A 64 -5.09 6.44 7.12
C SER A 64 -6.53 6.49 7.65
N ALA A 65 -7.49 5.92 6.93
CA ALA A 65 -8.90 5.89 7.31
C ALA A 65 -9.35 4.53 7.89
N LEU A 66 -8.40 3.66 8.27
CA LEU A 66 -8.69 2.32 8.77
C LEU A 66 -8.47 2.23 10.27
N ASP A 67 -9.26 1.37 10.92
CA ASP A 67 -8.99 0.94 12.28
C ASP A 67 -7.65 0.19 12.34
N PRO A 68 -6.85 0.35 13.42
CA PRO A 68 -5.53 -0.28 13.55
C PRO A 68 -5.53 -1.79 13.31
N GLU A 69 -6.60 -2.48 13.71
CA GLU A 69 -6.74 -3.94 13.52
C GLU A 69 -6.84 -4.35 12.04
N LEU A 70 -7.27 -3.43 11.16
CA LEU A 70 -7.48 -3.69 9.73
C LEU A 70 -6.28 -3.28 8.86
N ILE A 71 -5.34 -2.50 9.40
CA ILE A 71 -4.16 -1.99 8.68
C ILE A 71 -3.31 -3.16 8.17
N GLY A 72 -3.06 -4.15 9.03
CA GLY A 72 -2.22 -5.31 8.71
C GLY A 72 -2.66 -6.08 7.47
N GLU A 73 -3.97 -6.24 7.27
CA GLU A 73 -4.52 -6.95 6.11
C GLU A 73 -4.24 -6.21 4.79
N VAL A 74 -4.31 -4.89 4.80
CA VAL A 74 -4.03 -4.07 3.60
C VAL A 74 -2.54 -4.04 3.30
N LEU A 75 -1.70 -3.86 4.33
CA LEU A 75 -0.24 -3.88 4.17
C LEU A 75 0.27 -5.23 3.67
N ALA A 76 -0.31 -6.35 4.14
CA ALA A 76 0.04 -7.68 3.66
C ALA A 76 -0.22 -7.85 2.16
N VAL A 77 -1.34 -7.33 1.64
CA VAL A 77 -1.62 -7.32 0.20
C VAL A 77 -0.59 -6.49 -0.55
N MET A 78 -0.26 -5.30 -0.06
CA MET A 78 0.74 -4.43 -0.70
C MET A 78 2.13 -5.07 -0.69
N GLN A 79 2.53 -5.76 0.40
CA GLN A 79 3.77 -6.53 0.48
C GLN A 79 3.81 -7.66 -0.56
N ALA A 80 2.71 -8.39 -0.74
CA ALA A 80 2.61 -9.43 -1.75
C ALA A 80 2.77 -8.86 -3.16
N LEU A 81 2.14 -7.73 -3.47
CA LEU A 81 2.29 -7.04 -4.76
C LEU A 81 3.73 -6.60 -5.02
N ALA A 82 4.43 -6.10 -4.00
CA ALA A 82 5.85 -5.74 -4.13
C ALA A 82 6.72 -6.96 -4.43
N LYS A 83 6.48 -8.09 -3.76
CA LYS A 83 7.16 -9.36 -4.04
C LYS A 83 6.91 -9.87 -5.46
N ASP A 84 5.70 -9.67 -5.98
CA ASP A 84 5.32 -10.01 -7.36
C ASP A 84 5.97 -9.07 -8.40
N GLY A 85 6.76 -8.09 -7.99
CA GLY A 85 7.45 -7.15 -8.87
C GLY A 85 6.58 -6.01 -9.39
N MET A 86 5.43 -5.72 -8.74
CA MET A 86 4.59 -4.58 -9.09
C MET A 86 5.32 -3.27 -8.77
N THR A 87 5.45 -2.40 -9.76
CA THR A 87 5.97 -1.05 -9.53
C THR A 87 4.95 -0.21 -8.78
N MET A 88 5.36 0.38 -7.65
CA MET A 88 4.48 1.16 -6.79
C MET A 88 5.18 2.43 -6.31
N ILE A 89 4.41 3.52 -6.19
CA ILE A 89 4.78 4.68 -5.39
C ILE A 89 3.78 4.77 -4.25
N CYS A 90 4.26 4.85 -3.02
CA CYS A 90 3.41 4.84 -1.84
C CYS A 90 3.72 6.04 -0.93
N VAL A 91 2.73 6.87 -0.69
CA VAL A 91 2.75 7.85 0.40
C VAL A 91 2.18 7.16 1.63
N THR A 92 2.95 7.09 2.70
CA THR A 92 2.54 6.35 3.90
C THR A 92 3.23 6.89 5.16
N HIS A 93 2.58 6.73 6.29
CA HIS A 93 3.16 6.89 7.62
C HIS A 93 3.48 5.54 8.30
N GLU A 94 3.27 4.43 7.61
CA GLU A 94 3.60 3.08 8.07
C GLU A 94 5.10 2.80 7.87
N MET A 95 5.94 3.28 8.80
CA MET A 95 7.40 3.23 8.65
C MET A 95 7.94 1.79 8.59
N GLY A 96 7.33 0.86 9.34
CA GLY A 96 7.67 -0.57 9.29
C GLY A 96 7.46 -1.17 7.90
N PHE A 97 6.34 -0.83 7.26
CA PHE A 97 6.05 -1.24 5.89
C PHE A 97 7.07 -0.63 4.91
N ALA A 98 7.27 0.69 4.96
CA ALA A 98 8.23 1.37 4.09
C ALA A 98 9.64 0.76 4.21
N LYS A 99 10.11 0.50 5.44
CA LYS A 99 11.41 -0.12 5.70
C LYS A 99 11.54 -1.52 5.10
N SER A 100 10.46 -2.32 5.15
CA SER A 100 10.47 -3.73 4.73
C SER A 100 10.30 -3.95 3.22
N VAL A 101 9.74 -2.98 2.49
CA VAL A 101 9.26 -3.19 1.11
C VAL A 101 9.89 -2.23 0.12
N ALA A 102 10.22 -1.00 0.54
CA ALA A 102 10.70 0.01 -0.39
C ALA A 102 12.12 -0.31 -0.91
N ASN A 103 12.34 -0.04 -2.19
CA ASN A 103 13.67 -0.02 -2.78
C ASN A 103 14.36 1.34 -2.55
N GLU A 104 13.55 2.39 -2.45
CA GLU A 104 14.00 3.75 -2.18
C GLU A 104 12.95 4.47 -1.34
N VAL A 105 13.39 5.31 -0.42
CA VAL A 105 12.55 6.15 0.42
C VAL A 105 12.86 7.61 0.18
N ILE A 106 11.83 8.42 0.04
CA ILE A 106 11.92 9.86 -0.19
C ILE A 106 11.22 10.58 0.97
N PHE A 107 11.98 11.37 1.73
CA PHE A 107 11.42 12.26 2.75
C PHE A 107 11.15 13.64 2.15
N MET A 108 9.89 14.07 2.23
CA MET A 108 9.43 15.35 1.70
C MET A 108 8.87 16.24 2.80
N GLU A 109 9.16 17.54 2.70
CA GLU A 109 8.56 18.57 3.56
C GLU A 109 8.34 19.85 2.75
N LYS A 110 7.18 20.49 2.95
CA LYS A 110 6.82 21.77 2.28
C LYS A 110 7.01 21.73 0.76
N GLY A 111 6.65 20.61 0.14
CA GLY A 111 6.73 20.44 -1.31
C GLY A 111 8.15 20.24 -1.86
N LYS A 112 9.15 19.98 -1.00
CA LYS A 112 10.55 19.75 -1.40
C LYS A 112 11.02 18.39 -0.92
N ILE A 113 11.85 17.75 -1.71
CA ILE A 113 12.60 16.57 -1.30
C ILE A 113 13.69 17.04 -0.34
N ILE A 114 13.68 16.54 0.88
CA ILE A 114 14.65 16.85 1.93
C ILE A 114 15.78 15.82 1.94
N GLU A 115 15.42 14.55 1.77
CA GLU A 115 16.37 13.45 1.71
C GLU A 115 15.75 12.27 0.97
N GLN A 116 16.60 11.52 0.25
CA GLN A 116 16.22 10.27 -0.39
C GLN A 116 17.37 9.27 -0.32
N GLY A 117 17.05 7.99 -0.30
CA GLY A 117 18.06 6.93 -0.26
C GLY A 117 17.46 5.56 0.05
N LEU A 118 18.33 4.60 0.26
CA LEU A 118 17.93 3.25 0.65
C LEU A 118 17.22 3.27 2.01
N PRO A 119 16.22 2.40 2.22
CA PRO A 119 15.50 2.32 3.49
C PRO A 119 16.42 2.20 4.69
N GLU A 120 17.41 1.29 4.63
CA GLU A 120 18.35 1.06 5.73
C GLU A 120 19.15 2.32 6.10
N GLU A 121 19.61 3.07 5.10
CA GLU A 121 20.36 4.30 5.33
C GLU A 121 19.46 5.39 5.91
N LEU A 122 18.28 5.61 5.32
CA LEU A 122 17.40 6.69 5.73
C LEU A 122 16.80 6.45 7.12
N PHE A 123 16.37 5.22 7.42
CA PHE A 123 15.77 4.92 8.72
C PHE A 123 16.78 4.78 9.86
N SER A 124 18.02 4.36 9.58
CA SER A 124 19.04 4.10 10.62
C SER A 124 20.10 5.20 10.69
N ASN A 125 20.39 5.90 9.60
CA ASN A 125 21.50 6.84 9.50
C ASN A 125 21.21 8.04 8.58
N ALA A 126 20.01 8.63 8.74
CA ALA A 126 19.64 9.82 7.99
C ALA A 126 20.68 10.93 8.13
N LYS A 127 21.10 11.53 7.02
CA LYS A 127 22.10 12.58 6.96
C LYS A 127 21.52 13.94 7.32
N ASN A 128 20.29 14.20 6.90
CA ASN A 128 19.63 15.47 7.15
C ASN A 128 19.09 15.56 8.60
N PRO A 129 19.40 16.62 9.36
CA PRO A 129 18.90 16.80 10.72
C PRO A 129 17.37 16.78 10.81
N ARG A 130 16.69 17.29 9.79
CA ARG A 130 15.23 17.36 9.77
C ARG A 130 14.61 15.97 9.60
N THR A 131 15.21 15.11 8.77
CA THR A 131 14.81 13.71 8.63
C THR A 131 14.96 12.96 9.95
N ARG A 132 16.10 13.14 10.63
CA ARG A 132 16.33 12.53 11.96
C ARG A 132 15.30 12.96 13.00
N GLU A 133 15.00 14.26 13.06
CA GLU A 133 13.98 14.80 13.96
C GLU A 133 12.60 14.17 13.70
N PHE A 134 12.21 14.08 12.43
CA PHE A 134 10.95 13.48 12.03
C PHE A 134 10.86 12.00 12.42
N LEU A 135 11.87 11.21 12.09
CA LEU A 135 11.92 9.79 12.41
C LEU A 135 11.91 9.54 13.91
N SER A 136 12.64 10.36 14.70
CA SER A 136 12.62 10.28 16.16
C SER A 136 11.22 10.53 16.73
N LYS A 137 10.48 11.51 16.23
CA LYS A 137 9.11 11.77 16.65
C LYS A 137 8.16 10.64 16.33
N ILE A 138 8.31 10.05 15.14
CA ILE A 138 7.50 8.88 14.74
C ILE A 138 7.78 7.70 15.66
N SER A 139 9.05 7.38 15.94
CA SER A 139 9.42 6.29 16.87
C SER A 139 8.85 6.50 18.28
N GLN A 140 8.78 7.74 18.76
CA GLN A 140 8.20 8.06 20.06
C GLN A 140 6.67 7.88 20.08
N LEU A 141 5.98 8.20 18.98
CA LEU A 141 4.51 8.14 18.89
C LEU A 141 3.99 6.71 18.71
N TYR A 142 4.70 5.90 17.93
CA TYR A 142 4.24 4.57 17.56
C TYR A 142 5.00 3.43 18.28
N GLY A 143 5.94 3.77 19.16
CA GLY A 143 6.85 2.81 19.80
C GLY A 143 7.83 2.22 18.80
N GLU A 144 8.91 1.63 19.28
CA GLU A 144 9.73 0.74 18.46
C GLU A 144 8.89 -0.52 18.16
N THR A 145 8.11 -0.50 17.07
CA THR A 145 7.53 -1.71 16.49
C THR A 145 8.64 -2.49 15.79
N GLY A 146 9.54 -3.00 16.57
CA GLY A 146 10.71 -3.75 16.20
C GLY A 146 10.93 -4.88 17.20
N HIS A 147 10.19 -5.93 17.04
CA HIS A 147 10.57 -7.33 17.26
C HIS A 147 11.06 -7.82 18.63
N LYS A 148 10.26 -8.70 19.10
CA LYS A 148 10.81 -10.01 19.51
C LYS A 148 10.36 -11.07 18.49
#